data_725b8799e19423a48e161da73841fd72
#
_entry.id   725b8799e19423a48e161da73841fd72
#
_cell.length_a   1.000
_cell.length_b   1.000
_cell.length_c   1.000
_cell.angle_alpha   90.00
_cell.angle_beta   90.00
_cell.angle_gamma   90.00
#
_symmetry.space_group_name_H-M   'P 1'
#
loop_
_entity.id
_entity.type
_entity.pdbx_description
1 polymer ?
#
loop_
_entity_poly.entity_id
_entity_poly.type
_entity_poly.pdbx_seq_one_letter_code
_entity_poly.pdbx_strand_id
1 'polypeptide(L)'
;MSLKIKEIPETERPYEKLELYGEKALSNAELLAIIIKTGTKEETSVQIAQRILNLNYDPQMGELNFLKSITMEELMQIKGIGRVKAIQIKAICELAIRMSKPSNFKKIQIKCTEQLANLVMEELRFEKREYVKLFLLNNKNEILKNIDTAIGGTNFANVNMKEIIGEALKIKAPKMILVHNHPTGDPTPSRADITFTDRLYNAAKMFDIELIDHIVIGNMNFKSIFVETKKMIKIRTLKLERMKNMKFFTFGSKDIGIDLGTANILVTLKGRGIVLKEPSVVAIDRRTGEIMATGNEAKEMLGRTPEQIKAVRPLKDGVIADFTATQLMLKNIIQKVEKKYNVGRPRVVVGVPSGITEVEERAVEESVLQAGAKEVYLIEEPMAAAIGASLDVAEPSGSIIVDIGGGTTEVAVISLGGIVVSHSLRVAGDELDEDIVNYVKREMNLAIGETTAEQIKMQIGCAMPLMTEMSMEVRGRDLTDGLPRNEKITSVQVEEAIQESISKIVDIVKNTLEKTPPELASDIMEKGIVLAGGGALIKNLDKLLSIETGMPVYVAEEPLDCVVRGAGKTLDDLERLKTVLVNSRKRR
;
A
#
# COMPACT_ATOMS: atom_id res chain seq x y z
N MET A 1 37.20 60.12 -35.05
CA MET A 1 36.24 59.60 -36.05
C MET A 1 35.77 58.22 -35.50
N SER A 2 34.51 58.05 -35.25
CA SER A 2 34.03 56.72 -34.84
C SER A 2 33.91 55.81 -36.06
N LEU A 3 34.52 54.62 -36.00
CA LEU A 3 34.45 53.64 -37.09
C LEU A 3 32.97 53.24 -37.31
N LYS A 4 32.51 53.30 -38.55
CA LYS A 4 31.18 52.81 -38.94
C LYS A 4 31.20 51.27 -38.87
N ILE A 5 30.08 50.62 -38.51
CA ILE A 5 29.98 49.15 -38.44
C ILE A 5 30.46 48.49 -39.76
N LYS A 6 30.29 49.11 -40.90
CA LYS A 6 30.80 48.64 -42.23
C LYS A 6 32.32 48.67 -42.37
N GLU A 7 33.01 49.34 -41.47
CA GLU A 7 34.48 49.45 -41.49
C GLU A 7 35.12 48.40 -40.53
N ILE A 8 34.31 47.68 -39.80
CA ILE A 8 34.71 46.55 -38.94
C ILE A 8 34.73 45.27 -39.79
N PRO A 9 35.71 44.35 -39.59
CA PRO A 9 35.72 43.05 -40.29
C PRO A 9 34.39 42.33 -40.17
N GLU A 10 33.97 41.62 -41.21
CA GLU A 10 32.66 40.92 -41.21
C GLU A 10 32.50 39.95 -40.04
N THR A 11 33.56 39.26 -39.66
CA THR A 11 33.59 38.33 -38.52
C THR A 11 33.38 38.99 -37.15
N GLU A 12 33.55 40.33 -37.07
CA GLU A 12 33.40 41.11 -35.83
C GLU A 12 32.07 41.91 -35.77
N ARG A 13 31.28 41.89 -36.85
CA ARG A 13 29.97 42.54 -36.88
C ARG A 13 28.94 41.67 -36.12
N PRO A 14 28.11 42.25 -35.27
CA PRO A 14 27.21 41.46 -34.38
C PRO A 14 26.28 40.49 -35.11
N TYR A 15 25.73 40.85 -36.28
CA TYR A 15 24.84 39.98 -37.06
C TYR A 15 25.61 38.82 -37.67
N GLU A 16 26.67 39.10 -38.36
CA GLU A 16 27.52 38.13 -39.05
C GLU A 16 28.24 37.22 -38.03
N LYS A 17 28.65 37.77 -36.90
CA LYS A 17 29.26 37.04 -35.79
C LYS A 17 28.26 36.05 -35.19
N LEU A 18 26.98 36.43 -35.08
CA LEU A 18 25.93 35.54 -34.60
C LEU A 18 25.68 34.39 -35.58
N GLU A 19 25.63 34.68 -36.88
CA GLU A 19 25.43 33.63 -37.90
C GLU A 19 26.61 32.66 -38.00
N LEU A 20 27.86 33.14 -37.88
CA LEU A 20 29.05 32.30 -38.02
C LEU A 20 29.38 31.50 -36.76
N TYR A 21 29.21 32.09 -35.56
CA TYR A 21 29.73 31.52 -34.31
C TYR A 21 28.64 31.25 -33.28
N GLY A 22 27.38 31.56 -33.56
CA GLY A 22 26.24 31.39 -32.68
C GLY A 22 26.14 32.45 -31.57
N GLU A 23 25.02 32.42 -30.85
CA GLU A 23 24.67 33.44 -29.85
C GLU A 23 25.63 33.52 -28.66
N LYS A 24 26.29 32.39 -28.31
CA LYS A 24 27.21 32.31 -27.17
C LYS A 24 28.54 33.05 -27.39
N ALA A 25 28.87 33.34 -28.63
CA ALA A 25 30.10 34.05 -28.99
C ALA A 25 29.98 35.57 -28.85
N LEU A 26 28.75 36.10 -28.63
CA LEU A 26 28.51 37.54 -28.56
C LEU A 26 28.54 38.03 -27.11
N SER A 27 29.10 39.21 -26.91
CA SER A 27 29.01 39.97 -25.65
C SER A 27 27.59 40.52 -25.42
N ASN A 28 27.24 40.89 -24.18
CA ASN A 28 25.97 41.53 -23.85
C ASN A 28 25.72 42.82 -24.67
N ALA A 29 26.77 43.58 -24.95
CA ALA A 29 26.67 44.77 -25.77
C ALA A 29 26.37 44.46 -27.25
N GLU A 30 26.96 43.40 -27.80
CA GLU A 30 26.69 42.95 -29.17
C GLU A 30 25.29 42.41 -29.34
N LEU A 31 24.79 41.61 -28.37
CA LEU A 31 23.40 41.10 -28.34
C LEU A 31 22.40 42.27 -28.26
N LEU A 32 22.66 43.24 -27.39
CA LEU A 32 21.80 44.43 -27.26
C LEU A 32 21.88 45.32 -28.54
N ALA A 33 23.05 45.40 -29.21
CA ALA A 33 23.23 46.11 -30.46
C ALA A 33 22.40 45.52 -31.60
N ILE A 34 22.23 44.21 -31.67
CA ILE A 34 21.33 43.54 -32.63
C ILE A 34 19.88 44.01 -32.44
N ILE A 35 19.44 44.18 -31.20
CA ILE A 35 18.09 44.64 -30.84
C ILE A 35 17.90 46.10 -31.23
N ILE A 36 18.89 46.95 -30.97
CA ILE A 36 18.90 48.39 -31.29
C ILE A 36 18.97 48.65 -32.81
N LYS A 37 19.55 47.72 -33.57
CA LYS A 37 19.72 47.68 -35.02
C LYS A 37 20.64 48.76 -35.59
N THR A 38 20.39 50.02 -35.29
CA THR A 38 21.07 51.16 -35.89
C THR A 38 21.69 52.09 -34.87
N GLY A 39 22.89 52.59 -35.14
CA GLY A 39 23.52 53.64 -34.36
C GLY A 39 22.97 55.05 -34.68
N THR A 40 23.76 56.06 -34.37
CA THR A 40 23.57 57.44 -34.74
C THR A 40 24.64 57.83 -35.77
N LYS A 41 24.68 59.11 -36.19
CA LYS A 41 25.76 59.61 -37.06
C LYS A 41 27.13 59.60 -36.35
N GLU A 42 27.14 59.60 -35.05
CA GLU A 42 28.31 59.74 -34.16
C GLU A 42 28.74 58.44 -33.50
N GLU A 43 27.81 57.53 -33.26
CA GLU A 43 28.03 56.29 -32.49
C GLU A 43 27.42 55.05 -33.15
N THR A 44 28.10 53.91 -33.06
CA THR A 44 27.62 52.63 -33.53
C THR A 44 26.54 52.08 -32.58
N SER A 45 25.75 51.08 -33.01
CA SER A 45 24.76 50.42 -32.16
C SER A 45 25.43 49.71 -30.97
N VAL A 46 26.66 49.20 -31.12
CA VAL A 46 27.42 48.55 -30.04
C VAL A 46 27.83 49.57 -28.96
N GLN A 47 28.29 50.78 -29.40
CA GLN A 47 28.63 51.85 -28.45
C GLN A 47 27.42 52.38 -27.69
N ILE A 48 26.26 52.49 -28.34
CA ILE A 48 25.00 52.83 -27.67
C ILE A 48 24.63 51.74 -26.67
N ALA A 49 24.76 50.46 -27.03
CA ALA A 49 24.49 49.32 -26.13
C ALA A 49 25.42 49.32 -24.91
N GLN A 50 26.74 49.57 -25.12
CA GLN A 50 27.69 49.70 -24.01
C GLN A 50 27.32 50.83 -23.07
N ARG A 51 26.87 51.97 -23.60
CA ARG A 51 26.42 53.11 -22.78
C ARG A 51 25.16 52.80 -22.00
N ILE A 52 24.22 52.02 -22.55
CA ILE A 52 23.07 51.52 -21.82
C ILE A 52 23.51 50.63 -20.66
N LEU A 53 24.42 49.67 -20.92
CA LEU A 53 24.90 48.74 -19.91
C LEU A 53 25.66 49.44 -18.78
N ASN A 54 26.30 50.58 -19.05
CA ASN A 54 27.06 51.37 -18.07
C ASN A 54 26.20 52.33 -17.22
N LEU A 55 24.87 52.44 -17.47
CA LEU A 55 24.01 53.40 -16.75
C LEU A 55 23.81 53.05 -15.28
N ASN A 56 23.82 51.78 -14.92
CA ASN A 56 23.52 51.34 -13.55
C ASN A 56 24.24 50.02 -13.25
N TYR A 57 25.54 50.09 -13.01
CA TYR A 57 26.34 48.93 -12.65
C TYR A 57 26.24 48.68 -11.13
N ASP A 58 25.34 47.78 -10.73
CA ASP A 58 25.36 47.18 -9.38
C ASP A 58 26.04 45.80 -9.49
N PRO A 59 27.26 45.63 -8.95
CA PRO A 59 27.99 44.35 -8.99
C PRO A 59 27.22 43.18 -8.40
N GLN A 60 26.25 43.44 -7.53
CA GLN A 60 25.44 42.39 -6.88
C GLN A 60 24.25 41.95 -7.73
N MET A 61 23.76 42.77 -8.66
CA MET A 61 22.59 42.45 -9.47
C MET A 61 22.92 41.82 -10.84
N GLY A 62 24.16 41.79 -11.26
CA GLY A 62 24.58 41.32 -12.60
C GLY A 62 24.25 42.31 -13.74
N GLU A 63 25.07 42.27 -14.82
CA GLU A 63 25.12 43.26 -15.90
C GLU A 63 23.79 43.57 -16.63
N LEU A 64 22.83 42.64 -16.68
CA LEU A 64 21.59 42.79 -17.45
C LEU A 64 20.34 43.00 -16.59
N ASN A 65 20.39 42.74 -15.27
CA ASN A 65 19.19 42.75 -14.45
C ASN A 65 18.56 44.13 -14.26
N PHE A 66 19.33 45.20 -14.30
CA PHE A 66 18.82 46.58 -14.24
C PHE A 66 17.90 46.95 -15.41
N LEU A 67 18.05 46.30 -16.59
CA LEU A 67 17.16 46.49 -17.71
C LEU A 67 15.70 46.13 -17.43
N LYS A 68 15.45 45.31 -16.39
CA LYS A 68 14.10 44.97 -15.93
C LYS A 68 13.43 46.18 -15.27
N SER A 69 14.17 46.97 -14.51
CA SER A 69 13.66 48.08 -13.71
C SER A 69 13.72 49.44 -14.41
N ILE A 70 14.61 49.63 -15.38
CA ILE A 70 14.75 50.90 -16.11
C ILE A 70 13.44 51.29 -16.83
N THR A 71 13.03 52.54 -16.72
CA THR A 71 11.79 53.04 -17.35
C THR A 71 11.98 53.39 -18.83
N MET A 72 10.85 53.53 -19.56
CA MET A 72 10.87 53.98 -20.96
C MET A 72 11.45 55.38 -21.09
N GLU A 73 11.13 56.27 -20.15
CA GLU A 73 11.59 57.66 -20.10
C GLU A 73 13.09 57.72 -19.92
N GLU A 74 13.65 56.94 -19.00
CA GLU A 74 15.11 56.86 -18.80
C GLU A 74 15.86 56.32 -20.00
N LEU A 75 15.32 55.29 -20.68
CA LEU A 75 15.87 54.78 -21.92
C LEU A 75 15.88 55.85 -23.05
N MET A 76 14.82 56.64 -23.13
CA MET A 76 14.71 57.70 -24.16
C MET A 76 15.62 58.91 -23.92
N GLN A 77 16.15 59.10 -22.72
CA GLN A 77 17.14 60.14 -22.41
C GLN A 77 18.50 59.83 -23.04
N ILE A 78 18.72 58.59 -23.45
CA ILE A 78 19.99 58.17 -24.07
C ILE A 78 20.03 58.63 -25.55
N LYS A 79 20.99 59.46 -25.89
CA LYS A 79 21.17 59.90 -27.30
C LYS A 79 21.27 58.68 -28.23
N GLY A 80 20.36 58.56 -29.18
CA GLY A 80 20.28 57.44 -30.12
C GLY A 80 19.25 56.38 -29.79
N ILE A 81 18.56 56.47 -28.64
CA ILE A 81 17.42 55.66 -28.28
C ILE A 81 16.15 56.48 -28.37
N GLY A 82 15.41 56.28 -29.43
CA GLY A 82 14.07 56.83 -29.59
C GLY A 82 13.00 55.88 -29.06
N ARG A 83 11.74 56.30 -29.10
CA ARG A 83 10.57 55.55 -28.58
C ARG A 83 10.53 54.09 -29.08
N VAL A 84 10.82 53.86 -30.38
CA VAL A 84 10.76 52.48 -30.95
C VAL A 84 11.81 51.56 -30.33
N LYS A 85 13.05 52.04 -30.21
CA LYS A 85 14.15 51.26 -29.63
C LYS A 85 13.91 50.98 -28.15
N ALA A 86 13.38 51.95 -27.40
CA ALA A 86 13.01 51.75 -26.00
C ALA A 86 11.90 50.69 -25.84
N ILE A 87 10.89 50.70 -26.71
CA ILE A 87 9.85 49.65 -26.74
C ILE A 87 10.45 48.28 -27.02
N GLN A 88 11.36 48.17 -28.02
CA GLN A 88 12.02 46.89 -28.35
C GLN A 88 12.80 46.32 -27.16
N ILE A 89 13.59 47.15 -26.47
CA ILE A 89 14.35 46.74 -25.29
C ILE A 89 13.39 46.26 -24.17
N LYS A 90 12.34 47.01 -23.85
CA LYS A 90 11.36 46.62 -22.82
C LYS A 90 10.60 45.36 -23.18
N ALA A 91 10.22 45.18 -24.43
CA ALA A 91 9.54 43.98 -24.93
C ALA A 91 10.41 42.73 -24.75
N ILE A 92 11.71 42.82 -25.09
CA ILE A 92 12.63 41.69 -24.90
C ILE A 92 12.88 41.40 -23.42
N CYS A 93 13.02 42.45 -22.59
CA CYS A 93 13.11 42.25 -21.14
C CYS A 93 11.88 41.52 -20.59
N GLU A 94 10.68 41.89 -21.02
CA GLU A 94 9.45 41.22 -20.59
C GLU A 94 9.38 39.76 -21.10
N LEU A 95 9.77 39.51 -22.36
CA LEU A 95 9.87 38.15 -22.88
C LEU A 95 10.87 37.31 -22.07
N ALA A 96 12.04 37.84 -21.74
CA ALA A 96 13.04 37.18 -20.93
C ALA A 96 12.50 36.88 -19.51
N ILE A 97 11.73 37.81 -18.91
CA ILE A 97 11.02 37.59 -17.62
C ILE A 97 10.00 36.48 -17.76
N ARG A 98 9.21 36.44 -18.83
CA ARG A 98 8.23 35.36 -19.05
C ARG A 98 8.88 34.02 -19.32
N MET A 99 10.00 33.98 -20.02
CA MET A 99 10.79 32.77 -20.28
C MET A 99 11.56 32.30 -19.05
N SER A 100 12.03 33.21 -18.20
CA SER A 100 12.73 32.88 -16.95
C SER A 100 11.78 32.63 -15.78
N LYS A 101 10.50 33.07 -15.89
CA LYS A 101 9.46 32.50 -15.02
C LYS A 101 9.45 31.03 -15.37
N PRO A 102 9.80 30.13 -14.42
CA PRO A 102 9.55 28.72 -14.65
C PRO A 102 8.10 28.69 -15.10
N SER A 103 7.83 28.05 -16.25
CA SER A 103 6.47 27.67 -16.61
C SER A 103 5.85 27.21 -15.30
N ASN A 104 4.73 27.76 -14.86
CA ASN A 104 4.16 27.60 -13.52
C ASN A 104 3.86 26.14 -13.11
N PHE A 105 4.37 25.21 -13.82
CA PHE A 105 4.67 23.84 -13.47
C PHE A 105 6.07 23.72 -12.82
N LYS A 106 6.35 24.42 -11.72
CA LYS A 106 7.07 23.73 -10.65
C LYS A 106 6.30 22.46 -10.49
N LYS A 107 6.92 21.32 -10.80
CA LYS A 107 6.36 19.99 -10.65
C LYS A 107 5.70 19.93 -9.28
N ILE A 108 4.40 20.28 -9.22
CA ILE A 108 3.65 20.27 -7.98
C ILE A 108 3.54 18.80 -7.66
N GLN A 109 4.22 18.38 -6.63
CA GLN A 109 4.15 17.03 -6.14
C GLN A 109 2.88 16.90 -5.31
N ILE A 110 1.95 16.07 -5.75
CA ILE A 110 0.73 15.76 -5.02
C ILE A 110 1.04 14.73 -3.93
N LYS A 111 0.87 15.13 -2.69
CA LYS A 111 1.18 14.30 -1.51
C LYS A 111 -0.05 13.66 -0.89
N CYS A 112 -1.21 14.26 -1.08
CA CYS A 112 -2.50 13.78 -0.60
C CYS A 112 -3.62 14.35 -1.47
N THR A 113 -4.77 13.69 -1.42
CA THR A 113 -6.00 14.11 -2.12
C THR A 113 -6.41 15.54 -1.78
N GLU A 114 -6.32 15.92 -0.50
CA GLU A 114 -6.66 17.26 -0.02
C GLU A 114 -5.82 18.37 -0.67
N GLN A 115 -4.53 18.12 -0.90
CA GLN A 115 -3.66 19.10 -1.55
C GLN A 115 -4.12 19.38 -2.99
N LEU A 116 -4.53 18.36 -3.74
CA LEU A 116 -5.04 18.55 -5.10
C LEU A 116 -6.42 19.19 -5.10
N ALA A 117 -7.30 18.75 -4.19
CA ALA A 117 -8.61 19.36 -4.03
C ALA A 117 -8.53 20.88 -3.75
N ASN A 118 -7.66 21.28 -2.81
CA ASN A 118 -7.45 22.70 -2.48
C ASN A 118 -6.82 23.48 -3.65
N LEU A 119 -5.99 22.85 -4.47
CA LEU A 119 -5.39 23.50 -5.64
C LEU A 119 -6.43 23.92 -6.69
N VAL A 120 -7.50 23.15 -6.84
CA VAL A 120 -8.55 23.38 -7.85
C VAL A 120 -9.87 23.91 -7.26
N MET A 121 -9.97 24.01 -5.95
CA MET A 121 -11.19 24.41 -5.23
C MET A 121 -11.72 25.74 -5.73
N GLU A 122 -10.88 26.78 -5.76
CA GLU A 122 -11.30 28.13 -6.15
C GLU A 122 -11.71 28.25 -7.63
N GLU A 123 -11.17 27.37 -8.46
CA GLU A 123 -11.51 27.33 -9.88
C GLU A 123 -12.84 26.61 -10.13
N LEU A 124 -13.10 25.52 -9.41
CA LEU A 124 -14.21 24.60 -9.71
C LEU A 124 -15.48 24.86 -8.88
N ARG A 125 -15.38 25.38 -7.64
CA ARG A 125 -16.54 25.50 -6.73
C ARG A 125 -17.64 26.46 -7.21
N PHE A 126 -17.30 27.45 -8.05
CA PHE A 126 -18.25 28.45 -8.56
C PHE A 126 -18.79 28.11 -9.94
N GLU A 127 -18.30 27.03 -10.55
CA GLU A 127 -18.74 26.63 -11.87
C GLU A 127 -20.18 26.09 -11.85
N LYS A 128 -21.03 26.66 -12.70
CA LYS A 128 -22.46 26.33 -12.81
C LYS A 128 -22.72 25.06 -13.62
N ARG A 129 -21.68 24.48 -14.22
CA ARG A 129 -21.70 23.23 -14.99
C ARG A 129 -20.71 22.26 -14.38
N GLU A 130 -20.89 20.99 -14.66
CA GLU A 130 -19.89 19.97 -14.29
C GLU A 130 -18.67 20.09 -15.20
N TYR A 131 -17.52 20.26 -14.60
CA TYR A 131 -16.21 20.26 -15.24
C TYR A 131 -15.42 19.06 -14.74
N VAL A 132 -14.80 18.35 -15.68
CA VAL A 132 -13.93 17.20 -15.37
C VAL A 132 -12.50 17.52 -15.78
N LYS A 133 -11.60 17.49 -14.81
CA LYS A 133 -10.15 17.72 -14.99
C LYS A 133 -9.38 16.42 -14.78
N LEU A 134 -8.49 16.13 -15.72
CA LEU A 134 -7.56 15.00 -15.65
C LEU A 134 -6.16 15.52 -15.28
N PHE A 135 -5.61 15.01 -14.19
CA PHE A 135 -4.22 15.25 -13.79
C PHE A 135 -3.38 14.02 -14.09
N LEU A 136 -2.37 14.19 -14.94
CA LEU A 136 -1.42 13.15 -15.33
C LEU A 136 -0.13 13.35 -14.53
N LEU A 137 0.36 12.29 -13.90
CA LEU A 137 1.45 12.35 -12.93
C LEU A 137 2.58 11.39 -13.32
N ASN A 138 3.81 11.73 -12.90
CA ASN A 138 4.95 10.81 -12.98
C ASN A 138 5.03 9.88 -11.75
N ASN A 139 6.01 8.98 -11.73
CA ASN A 139 6.22 8.04 -10.61
C ASN A 139 6.45 8.72 -9.24
N LYS A 140 6.93 9.98 -9.24
CA LYS A 140 7.10 10.80 -8.03
C LYS A 140 5.85 11.57 -7.63
N ASN A 141 4.72 11.33 -8.33
CA ASN A 141 3.45 12.05 -8.18
C ASN A 141 3.56 13.56 -8.46
N GLU A 142 4.47 13.95 -9.33
CA GLU A 142 4.56 15.33 -9.82
C GLU A 142 3.62 15.47 -11.02
N ILE A 143 2.88 16.58 -11.10
CA ILE A 143 1.97 16.86 -12.21
C ILE A 143 2.79 17.05 -13.49
N LEU A 144 2.55 16.19 -14.49
CA LEU A 144 3.10 16.29 -15.82
C LEU A 144 2.21 17.18 -16.71
N LYS A 145 0.90 17.02 -16.60
CA LYS A 145 -0.10 17.75 -17.39
C LYS A 145 -1.45 17.76 -16.65
N ASN A 146 -2.21 18.83 -16.79
CA ASN A 146 -3.63 18.90 -16.45
C ASN A 146 -4.43 19.20 -17.72
N ILE A 147 -5.60 18.61 -17.84
CA ILE A 147 -6.43 18.66 -19.04
C ILE A 147 -7.89 18.76 -18.62
N ASP A 148 -8.63 19.68 -19.23
CA ASP A 148 -10.08 19.72 -19.13
C ASP A 148 -10.66 18.69 -20.11
N THR A 149 -11.25 17.61 -19.60
CA THR A 149 -11.67 16.45 -20.40
C THR A 149 -13.14 16.48 -20.80
N ALA A 150 -13.97 17.24 -20.07
CA ALA A 150 -15.36 17.44 -20.43
C ALA A 150 -15.92 18.74 -19.82
N ILE A 151 -16.77 19.42 -20.58
CA ILE A 151 -17.49 20.63 -20.15
C ILE A 151 -18.97 20.41 -20.42
N GLY A 152 -19.77 20.38 -19.36
CA GLY A 152 -21.19 20.61 -19.38
C GLY A 152 -22.11 19.48 -19.82
N GLY A 153 -22.93 19.08 -18.91
CA GLY A 153 -24.12 18.22 -18.96
C GLY A 153 -24.49 17.85 -17.53
N THR A 154 -25.74 17.63 -17.25
CA THR A 154 -26.22 17.27 -15.91
C THR A 154 -25.85 15.84 -15.48
N ASN A 155 -25.07 15.11 -16.29
CA ASN A 155 -24.66 13.73 -15.99
C ASN A 155 -23.26 13.45 -16.53
N PHE A 156 -22.45 12.72 -15.77
CA PHE A 156 -21.13 12.13 -16.10
C PHE A 156 -21.11 11.29 -17.41
N ALA A 157 -22.27 11.07 -18.03
CA ALA A 157 -22.45 10.25 -19.22
C ALA A 157 -21.65 10.69 -20.46
N ASN A 158 -21.11 11.92 -20.49
CA ASN A 158 -20.41 12.49 -21.64
C ASN A 158 -18.88 12.45 -21.53
N VAL A 159 -18.31 11.92 -20.46
CA VAL A 159 -16.83 11.82 -20.32
C VAL A 159 -16.34 10.63 -21.13
N ASN A 160 -15.52 10.93 -22.15
CA ASN A 160 -14.98 9.88 -23.03
C ASN A 160 -13.74 9.21 -22.41
N MET A 161 -13.93 7.99 -21.90
CA MET A 161 -12.84 7.20 -21.30
C MET A 161 -11.66 6.95 -22.26
N LYS A 162 -11.92 6.83 -23.58
CA LYS A 162 -10.86 6.65 -24.59
C LYS A 162 -9.95 7.89 -24.66
N GLU A 163 -10.51 9.09 -24.49
CA GLU A 163 -9.74 10.32 -24.48
C GLU A 163 -8.86 10.41 -23.23
N ILE A 164 -9.41 10.08 -22.05
CA ILE A 164 -8.65 10.07 -20.79
C ILE A 164 -7.43 9.17 -20.90
N ILE A 165 -7.63 7.91 -21.31
CA ILE A 165 -6.55 6.94 -21.45
C ILE A 165 -5.60 7.35 -22.58
N GLY A 166 -6.15 7.83 -23.71
CA GLY A 166 -5.36 8.31 -24.84
C GLY A 166 -4.42 9.45 -24.47
N GLU A 167 -4.85 10.42 -23.68
CA GLU A 167 -3.99 11.51 -23.20
C GLU A 167 -2.89 11.01 -22.26
N ALA A 168 -3.20 10.06 -21.36
CA ALA A 168 -2.20 9.46 -20.50
C ALA A 168 -1.13 8.69 -21.30
N LEU A 169 -1.53 7.93 -22.31
CA LEU A 169 -0.63 7.18 -23.18
C LEU A 169 0.24 8.10 -24.04
N LYS A 170 -0.28 9.21 -24.59
CA LYS A 170 0.47 10.18 -25.40
C LYS A 170 1.71 10.71 -24.67
N ILE A 171 1.61 10.99 -23.39
CA ILE A 171 2.74 11.52 -22.60
C ILE A 171 3.41 10.45 -21.73
N LYS A 172 3.00 9.18 -21.88
CA LYS A 172 3.50 8.03 -21.09
C LYS A 172 3.38 8.27 -19.58
N ALA A 173 2.25 8.83 -19.13
CA ALA A 173 2.00 9.07 -17.72
C ALA A 173 1.70 7.74 -17.01
N PRO A 174 2.47 7.35 -15.99
CA PRO A 174 2.22 6.12 -15.24
C PRO A 174 1.07 6.24 -14.24
N LYS A 175 0.62 7.48 -13.95
CA LYS A 175 -0.40 7.74 -12.92
C LYS A 175 -1.33 8.86 -13.34
N MET A 176 -2.59 8.80 -12.86
CA MET A 176 -3.58 9.83 -13.09
C MET A 176 -4.49 10.05 -11.89
N ILE A 177 -5.05 11.25 -11.77
CA ILE A 177 -6.12 11.62 -10.85
C ILE A 177 -7.22 12.33 -11.64
N LEU A 178 -8.46 11.97 -11.40
CA LEU A 178 -9.61 12.65 -11.97
C LEU A 178 -10.24 13.57 -10.92
N VAL A 179 -10.69 14.75 -11.32
CA VAL A 179 -11.38 15.71 -10.44
C VAL A 179 -12.58 16.26 -11.17
N HIS A 180 -13.75 16.33 -10.52
CA HIS A 180 -14.90 17.04 -11.04
C HIS A 180 -15.63 17.81 -9.95
N ASN A 181 -16.42 18.81 -10.35
CA ASN A 181 -17.26 19.56 -9.41
C ASN A 181 -18.73 19.16 -9.53
N HIS A 182 -19.45 19.24 -8.42
CA HIS A 182 -20.90 19.22 -8.41
C HIS A 182 -21.44 20.65 -8.30
N PRO A 183 -22.18 21.16 -9.30
CA PRO A 183 -22.79 22.49 -9.26
C PRO A 183 -23.77 22.72 -8.09
N THR A 184 -24.30 21.63 -7.51
CA THR A 184 -25.14 21.66 -6.31
C THR A 184 -24.39 22.06 -5.04
N GLY A 185 -23.05 22.01 -5.06
CA GLY A 185 -22.18 22.26 -3.91
C GLY A 185 -22.04 21.08 -2.95
N ASP A 186 -22.78 19.98 -3.12
CA ASP A 186 -22.62 18.75 -2.34
C ASP A 186 -21.60 17.82 -3.05
N PRO A 187 -20.43 17.50 -2.44
CA PRO A 187 -19.43 16.65 -3.03
C PRO A 187 -19.74 15.15 -2.93
N THR A 188 -20.93 14.76 -2.51
CA THR A 188 -21.30 13.35 -2.39
C THR A 188 -21.33 12.70 -3.77
N PRO A 189 -20.50 11.67 -4.03
CA PRO A 189 -20.44 11.01 -5.33
C PRO A 189 -21.78 10.35 -5.69
N SER A 190 -22.22 10.51 -6.93
CA SER A 190 -23.37 9.80 -7.46
C SER A 190 -23.01 8.33 -7.81
N ARG A 191 -24.05 7.49 -7.98
CA ARG A 191 -23.85 6.11 -8.49
C ARG A 191 -23.17 6.09 -9.87
N ALA A 192 -23.45 7.10 -10.70
CA ALA A 192 -22.83 7.23 -12.02
C ALA A 192 -21.33 7.50 -11.90
N ASP A 193 -20.92 8.38 -10.97
CA ASP A 193 -19.50 8.70 -10.72
C ASP A 193 -18.74 7.47 -10.24
N ILE A 194 -19.33 6.70 -9.33
CA ILE A 194 -18.74 5.47 -8.81
C ILE A 194 -18.57 4.44 -9.94
N THR A 195 -19.63 4.19 -10.73
CA THR A 195 -19.59 3.23 -11.84
C THR A 195 -18.57 3.64 -12.91
N PHE A 196 -18.50 4.93 -13.23
CA PHE A 196 -17.52 5.45 -14.17
C PHE A 196 -16.10 5.26 -13.66
N THR A 197 -15.88 5.58 -12.37
CA THR A 197 -14.57 5.43 -11.72
C THR A 197 -14.08 3.99 -11.77
N ASP A 198 -14.95 3.02 -11.50
CA ASP A 198 -14.64 1.60 -11.58
C ASP A 198 -14.22 1.16 -12.98
N ARG A 199 -14.99 1.60 -13.97
CA ARG A 199 -14.69 1.28 -15.37
C ARG A 199 -13.37 1.91 -15.81
N LEU A 200 -13.11 3.16 -15.40
CA LEU A 200 -11.86 3.86 -15.70
C LEU A 200 -10.68 3.19 -15.03
N TYR A 201 -10.83 2.79 -13.76
CA TYR A 201 -9.80 2.08 -13.02
C TYR A 201 -9.38 0.77 -13.71
N ASN A 202 -10.37 -0.06 -14.05
CA ASN A 202 -10.11 -1.34 -14.71
C ASN A 202 -9.49 -1.14 -16.10
N ALA A 203 -9.96 -0.15 -16.86
CA ALA A 203 -9.40 0.15 -18.17
C ALA A 203 -7.96 0.70 -18.08
N ALA A 204 -7.67 1.61 -17.15
CA ALA A 204 -6.34 2.16 -16.94
C ALA A 204 -5.32 1.09 -16.52
N LYS A 205 -5.74 0.17 -15.65
CA LYS A 205 -4.92 -0.97 -15.20
C LYS A 205 -4.46 -1.86 -16.37
N MET A 206 -5.26 -2.00 -17.43
CA MET A 206 -4.87 -2.77 -18.62
C MET A 206 -3.69 -2.16 -19.38
N PHE A 207 -3.39 -0.87 -19.17
CA PHE A 207 -2.30 -0.12 -19.80
C PHE A 207 -1.20 0.27 -18.79
N ASP A 208 -1.14 -0.38 -17.62
CA ASP A 208 -0.21 -0.06 -16.54
C ASP A 208 -0.27 1.40 -16.06
N ILE A 209 -1.45 2.02 -16.16
CA ILE A 209 -1.70 3.38 -15.67
C ILE A 209 -2.46 3.27 -14.33
N GLU A 210 -1.89 3.83 -13.27
CA GLU A 210 -2.50 3.85 -11.94
C GLU A 210 -3.49 5.01 -11.83
N LEU A 211 -4.79 4.74 -11.66
CA LEU A 211 -5.75 5.75 -11.22
C LEU A 211 -5.62 5.91 -9.69
N ILE A 212 -4.97 7.00 -9.25
CA ILE A 212 -4.69 7.23 -7.82
C ILE A 212 -5.95 7.62 -7.06
N ASP A 213 -6.79 8.48 -7.64
CA ASP A 213 -8.04 8.93 -7.01
C ASP A 213 -8.99 9.55 -8.05
N HIS A 214 -10.26 9.66 -7.64
CA HIS A 214 -11.27 10.48 -8.29
C HIS A 214 -11.94 11.36 -7.24
N ILE A 215 -11.81 12.68 -7.38
CA ILE A 215 -12.19 13.67 -6.38
C ILE A 215 -13.42 14.43 -6.86
N VAL A 216 -14.41 14.57 -5.99
CA VAL A 216 -15.59 15.41 -6.21
C VAL A 216 -15.45 16.71 -5.41
N ILE A 217 -15.53 17.84 -6.07
CA ILE A 217 -15.48 19.18 -5.47
C ILE A 217 -16.89 19.70 -5.24
N GLY A 218 -17.17 20.12 -4.01
CA GLY A 218 -18.37 20.82 -3.61
C GLY A 218 -18.09 22.28 -3.22
N ASN A 219 -18.98 22.87 -2.43
CA ASN A 219 -18.80 24.23 -1.93
C ASN A 219 -17.93 24.21 -0.66
N MET A 220 -16.67 24.61 -0.78
CA MET A 220 -15.65 24.61 0.31
C MET A 220 -15.36 23.23 0.92
N ASN A 221 -15.76 22.15 0.26
CA ASN A 221 -15.53 20.77 0.68
C ASN A 221 -15.28 19.87 -0.52
N PHE A 222 -14.77 18.68 -0.28
CA PHE A 222 -14.52 17.67 -1.32
C PHE A 222 -14.68 16.27 -0.76
N LYS A 223 -14.90 15.30 -1.64
CA LYS A 223 -14.88 13.87 -1.31
C LYS A 223 -14.05 13.09 -2.32
N SER A 224 -13.32 12.08 -1.84
CA SER A 224 -12.63 11.09 -2.67
C SER A 224 -13.58 9.92 -2.91
N ILE A 225 -13.76 9.52 -4.17
CA ILE A 225 -14.61 8.37 -4.51
C ILE A 225 -14.00 7.08 -3.97
N PHE A 226 -12.67 6.95 -3.97
CA PHE A 226 -12.01 5.75 -3.43
C PHE A 226 -12.17 5.62 -1.91
N VAL A 227 -12.21 6.72 -1.19
CA VAL A 227 -12.47 6.71 0.25
C VAL A 227 -13.94 6.34 0.51
N GLU A 228 -14.87 6.97 -0.22
CA GLU A 228 -16.31 6.74 -0.07
C GLU A 228 -16.73 5.32 -0.49
N THR A 229 -16.13 4.76 -1.54
CA THR A 229 -16.47 3.43 -2.04
C THR A 229 -15.69 2.30 -1.38
N LYS A 230 -14.83 2.59 -0.38
CA LYS A 230 -13.94 1.62 0.29
C LYS A 230 -13.08 0.78 -0.68
N LYS A 231 -13.02 1.10 -1.95
CA LYS A 231 -12.08 0.52 -2.89
C LYS A 231 -10.72 1.16 -2.62
N MET A 232 -10.05 0.68 -1.57
CA MET A 232 -8.71 1.10 -1.17
C MET A 232 -7.70 0.81 -2.27
N ILE A 233 -7.65 1.67 -3.28
CA ILE A 233 -6.41 1.82 -4.03
C ILE A 233 -5.52 2.67 -3.13
N LYS A 234 -4.60 1.99 -2.48
CA LYS A 234 -3.61 2.56 -1.58
C LYS A 234 -2.96 3.80 -2.19
N ILE A 235 -3.30 4.98 -1.66
CA ILE A 235 -2.39 6.14 -1.66
C ILE A 235 -1.22 5.79 -0.73
N ARG A 236 -0.53 4.69 -1.01
CA ARG A 236 0.59 4.20 -0.18
C ARG A 236 1.92 4.78 -0.62
N THR A 237 1.99 5.34 -1.82
CA THR A 237 3.24 5.82 -2.39
C THR A 237 3.57 7.28 -2.06
N LEU A 238 2.57 8.09 -1.64
CA LEU A 238 2.76 9.52 -1.39
C LEU A 238 3.44 9.86 -0.07
N LYS A 239 3.41 8.95 0.89
CA LYS A 239 3.91 9.19 2.26
C LYS A 239 5.30 8.62 2.55
N LEU A 240 5.81 7.68 1.73
CA LEU A 240 6.99 6.87 2.07
C LEU A 240 8.36 7.47 1.71
N GLU A 241 8.45 8.41 0.77
CA GLU A 241 9.77 8.93 0.34
C GLU A 241 10.29 10.15 1.12
N ARG A 242 9.44 10.86 1.88
CA ARG A 242 9.87 12.03 2.68
C ARG A 242 10.32 11.73 4.11
N MET A 243 10.10 10.54 4.63
CA MET A 243 10.45 10.21 6.03
C MET A 243 11.92 9.82 6.25
N LYS A 244 12.77 9.82 5.22
CA LYS A 244 14.21 9.55 5.40
C LYS A 244 15.01 10.74 5.91
N ASN A 245 14.49 11.97 5.89
CA ASN A 245 15.30 13.16 6.19
C ASN A 245 14.67 14.24 7.08
N MET A 246 13.69 13.92 7.92
CA MET A 246 13.27 14.89 8.95
C MET A 246 12.81 14.18 10.22
N LYS A 247 13.67 14.27 11.24
CA LYS A 247 13.29 14.03 12.64
C LYS A 247 12.29 15.11 13.05
N PHE A 248 11.00 14.82 13.00
CA PHE A 248 9.99 15.58 13.72
C PHE A 248 9.31 14.67 14.73
N PHE A 249 9.40 15.04 15.98
CA PHE A 249 8.71 14.45 17.11
C PHE A 249 7.19 14.54 16.90
N THR A 250 6.55 13.42 16.58
CA THR A 250 5.11 13.25 16.79
C THR A 250 4.93 12.33 17.99
N PHE A 251 4.62 12.90 19.13
CA PHE A 251 4.06 12.20 20.28
C PHE A 251 2.66 11.71 19.94
N GLY A 252 2.56 10.51 19.36
CA GLY A 252 1.33 9.76 19.16
C GLY A 252 1.66 8.29 19.36
N SER A 253 1.02 7.60 20.31
CA SER A 253 1.16 6.16 20.48
C SER A 253 0.80 5.47 19.15
N LYS A 254 1.72 4.67 18.63
CA LYS A 254 1.50 3.91 17.40
C LYS A 254 0.86 2.59 17.79
N ASP A 255 -0.41 2.41 17.44
CA ASP A 255 -1.18 1.23 17.79
C ASP A 255 -0.70 -0.01 17.01
N ILE A 256 -0.81 -1.19 17.62
CA ILE A 256 -0.29 -2.47 17.14
C ILE A 256 -1.43 -3.47 16.99
N GLY A 257 -1.50 -4.18 15.87
CA GLY A 257 -2.32 -5.39 15.71
C GLY A 257 -1.42 -6.62 15.80
N ILE A 258 -1.83 -7.63 16.54
CA ILE A 258 -1.12 -8.89 16.72
C ILE A 258 -2.04 -10.03 16.29
N ASP A 259 -1.57 -10.88 15.41
CA ASP A 259 -2.08 -12.21 15.17
C ASP A 259 -1.23 -13.18 16.00
N LEU A 260 -1.86 -13.79 17.00
CA LEU A 260 -1.20 -14.70 17.95
C LEU A 260 -1.39 -16.15 17.50
N GLY A 261 -0.96 -16.48 16.30
CA GLY A 261 -1.16 -17.80 15.72
C GLY A 261 -0.26 -18.89 16.31
N THR A 262 -0.76 -20.14 16.29
CA THR A 262 -0.05 -21.33 16.79
C THR A 262 1.29 -21.55 16.07
N ALA A 263 1.33 -21.37 14.75
CA ALA A 263 2.53 -21.57 13.94
C ALA A 263 3.40 -20.31 13.83
N ASN A 264 2.79 -19.14 13.63
CA ASN A 264 3.48 -17.87 13.41
C ASN A 264 2.79 -16.73 14.16
N ILE A 265 3.59 -15.79 14.67
CA ILE A 265 3.11 -14.50 15.16
C ILE A 265 3.36 -13.45 14.10
N LEU A 266 2.32 -12.68 13.79
CA LEU A 266 2.42 -11.55 12.88
C LEU A 266 2.04 -10.26 13.62
N VAL A 267 2.78 -9.19 13.34
CA VAL A 267 2.51 -7.88 13.94
C VAL A 267 2.35 -6.83 12.87
N THR A 268 1.26 -6.09 12.96
CA THR A 268 1.02 -4.90 12.14
C THR A 268 1.12 -3.64 12.96
N LEU A 269 1.61 -2.57 12.36
CA LEU A 269 1.70 -1.25 12.97
C LEU A 269 0.78 -0.28 12.23
N LYS A 270 -0.07 0.43 12.98
CA LYS A 270 -0.99 1.43 12.40
C LYS A 270 -0.29 2.37 11.45
N GLY A 271 -0.79 2.43 10.20
CA GLY A 271 -0.23 3.25 9.12
C GLY A 271 1.06 2.73 8.47
N ARG A 272 1.56 1.53 8.85
CA ARG A 272 2.75 0.91 8.23
C ARG A 272 2.53 -0.50 7.69
N GLY A 273 1.44 -1.16 8.08
CA GLY A 273 1.17 -2.55 7.71
C GLY A 273 2.01 -3.53 8.53
N ILE A 274 2.21 -4.75 8.01
CA ILE A 274 2.92 -5.82 8.71
C ILE A 274 4.40 -5.44 8.87
N VAL A 275 4.88 -5.47 10.10
CA VAL A 275 6.23 -5.04 10.49
C VAL A 275 7.08 -6.17 11.06
N LEU A 276 6.44 -7.29 11.47
CA LEU A 276 7.10 -8.47 11.99
C LEU A 276 6.30 -9.71 11.59
N LYS A 277 7.01 -10.79 11.23
CA LYS A 277 6.48 -12.13 10.96
C LYS A 277 7.53 -13.12 11.44
N GLU A 278 7.24 -13.81 12.52
CA GLU A 278 8.16 -14.78 13.15
C GLU A 278 7.41 -16.04 13.57
N PRO A 279 8.06 -17.23 13.56
CA PRO A 279 7.49 -18.44 14.14
C PRO A 279 7.15 -18.27 15.61
N SER A 280 6.06 -18.90 16.06
CA SER A 280 5.62 -18.93 17.47
C SER A 280 6.46 -19.92 18.27
N VAL A 281 7.79 -19.68 18.37
CA VAL A 281 8.74 -20.55 19.05
C VAL A 281 9.62 -19.75 19.99
N VAL A 282 9.89 -20.31 21.17
CA VAL A 282 10.77 -19.71 22.19
C VAL A 282 11.78 -20.75 22.65
N ALA A 283 13.03 -20.36 22.76
CA ALA A 283 14.06 -21.14 23.43
C ALA A 283 14.42 -20.49 24.79
N ILE A 284 14.28 -21.25 25.85
CA ILE A 284 14.44 -20.80 27.25
C ILE A 284 15.54 -21.63 27.92
N ASP A 285 16.44 -20.99 28.65
CA ASP A 285 17.35 -21.66 29.57
C ASP A 285 16.55 -22.17 30.77
N ARG A 286 16.54 -23.49 30.97
CA ARG A 286 15.75 -24.13 32.08
C ARG A 286 16.25 -23.71 33.45
N ARG A 287 17.49 -23.31 33.60
CA ARG A 287 18.10 -22.96 34.88
C ARG A 287 17.80 -21.52 35.28
N THR A 288 17.85 -20.59 34.32
CA THR A 288 17.64 -19.14 34.60
C THR A 288 16.22 -18.70 34.31
N GLY A 289 15.47 -19.42 33.47
CA GLY A 289 14.16 -19.03 32.98
C GLY A 289 14.22 -17.89 31.93
N GLU A 290 15.42 -17.53 31.46
CA GLU A 290 15.61 -16.43 30.52
C GLU A 290 15.44 -16.90 29.06
N ILE A 291 14.96 -15.97 28.22
CA ILE A 291 14.87 -16.21 26.78
C ILE A 291 16.28 -16.21 26.16
N MET A 292 16.62 -17.29 25.49
CA MET A 292 17.82 -17.42 24.68
C MET A 292 17.61 -17.00 23.22
N ALA A 293 16.46 -17.39 22.65
CA ALA A 293 16.07 -17.08 21.28
C ALA A 293 14.56 -17.04 21.10
N THR A 294 14.07 -16.33 20.08
CA THR A 294 12.65 -16.31 19.67
C THR A 294 12.56 -16.35 18.14
N GLY A 295 11.42 -16.78 17.63
CA GLY A 295 11.15 -16.78 16.21
C GLY A 295 12.02 -17.76 15.42
N ASN A 296 12.63 -17.31 14.33
CA ASN A 296 13.42 -18.16 13.43
C ASN A 296 14.60 -18.85 14.14
N GLU A 297 15.33 -18.10 14.97
CA GLU A 297 16.47 -18.66 15.72
C GLU A 297 16.02 -19.78 16.66
N ALA A 298 14.89 -19.60 17.34
CA ALA A 298 14.32 -20.62 18.21
C ALA A 298 13.76 -21.82 17.40
N LYS A 299 13.18 -21.58 16.22
CA LYS A 299 12.68 -22.65 15.32
C LYS A 299 13.82 -23.58 14.88
N GLU A 300 14.99 -23.04 14.60
CA GLU A 300 16.18 -23.85 14.26
C GLU A 300 16.65 -24.74 15.41
N MET A 301 16.33 -24.39 16.65
CA MET A 301 16.68 -25.14 17.85
C MET A 301 15.69 -26.26 18.16
N LEU A 302 14.49 -26.28 17.57
CA LEU A 302 13.51 -27.35 17.82
C LEU A 302 14.07 -28.73 17.49
N GLY A 303 13.98 -29.66 18.43
CA GLY A 303 14.50 -31.02 18.30
C GLY A 303 16.03 -31.15 18.30
N ARG A 304 16.76 -30.06 18.55
CA ARG A 304 18.24 -30.03 18.49
C ARG A 304 18.89 -29.45 19.76
N THR A 305 18.11 -29.21 20.81
CA THR A 305 18.60 -28.58 22.04
C THR A 305 19.14 -29.59 23.04
N PRO A 306 20.24 -29.27 23.78
CA PRO A 306 20.66 -30.03 24.95
C PRO A 306 19.64 -29.86 26.08
N GLU A 307 19.72 -30.73 27.10
CA GLU A 307 18.75 -30.75 28.23
C GLU A 307 18.58 -29.41 28.96
N GLN A 308 19.58 -28.56 28.94
CA GLN A 308 19.58 -27.25 29.60
C GLN A 308 18.73 -26.21 28.88
N ILE A 309 18.42 -26.42 27.59
CA ILE A 309 17.65 -25.51 26.77
C ILE A 309 16.32 -26.17 26.40
N LYS A 310 15.22 -25.45 26.65
CA LYS A 310 13.89 -25.86 26.24
C LYS A 310 13.41 -24.98 25.08
N ALA A 311 13.42 -25.53 23.85
CA ALA A 311 12.75 -24.89 22.71
C ALA A 311 11.30 -25.42 22.64
N VAL A 312 10.31 -24.51 22.71
CA VAL A 312 8.89 -24.87 22.76
C VAL A 312 8.05 -23.94 21.89
N ARG A 313 6.90 -24.47 21.44
CA ARG A 313 5.77 -23.68 20.95
C ARG A 313 4.86 -23.35 22.13
N PRO A 314 4.77 -22.07 22.54
CA PRO A 314 3.97 -21.69 23.73
C PRO A 314 2.47 -21.71 23.46
N LEU A 315 2.08 -21.75 22.19
CA LEU A 315 0.70 -21.86 21.71
C LEU A 315 0.52 -23.24 21.07
N LYS A 316 -0.57 -23.89 21.37
CA LYS A 316 -0.95 -25.17 20.78
C LYS A 316 -2.47 -25.22 20.61
N ASP A 317 -2.94 -25.73 19.49
CA ASP A 317 -4.37 -25.90 19.18
C ASP A 317 -5.19 -24.62 19.39
N GLY A 318 -4.63 -23.46 19.05
CA GLY A 318 -5.26 -22.14 19.21
C GLY A 318 -5.27 -21.58 20.63
N VAL A 319 -4.72 -22.28 21.60
CA VAL A 319 -4.74 -21.84 23.02
C VAL A 319 -3.32 -21.67 23.59
N ILE A 320 -3.22 -20.94 24.70
CA ILE A 320 -1.97 -20.78 25.43
C ILE A 320 -1.66 -22.08 26.19
N ALA A 321 -0.66 -22.83 25.72
CA ALA A 321 -0.20 -24.06 26.36
C ALA A 321 0.84 -23.78 27.46
N ASP A 322 1.64 -22.75 27.32
CA ASP A 322 2.64 -22.28 28.30
C ASP A 322 2.54 -20.76 28.47
N PHE A 323 1.87 -20.33 29.55
CA PHE A 323 1.61 -18.93 29.85
C PHE A 323 2.89 -18.12 30.00
N THR A 324 3.88 -18.65 30.73
CA THR A 324 5.15 -17.97 30.99
C THR A 324 5.93 -17.78 29.69
N ALA A 325 6.00 -18.81 28.86
CA ALA A 325 6.66 -18.74 27.57
C ALA A 325 5.95 -17.76 26.60
N THR A 326 4.61 -17.75 26.58
CA THR A 326 3.80 -16.80 25.77
C THR A 326 4.05 -15.37 26.21
N GLN A 327 4.03 -15.10 27.51
CA GLN A 327 4.28 -13.76 28.06
C GLN A 327 5.68 -13.26 27.71
N LEU A 328 6.69 -14.12 27.88
CA LEU A 328 8.07 -13.77 27.53
C LEU A 328 8.21 -13.50 26.02
N MET A 329 7.58 -14.31 25.18
CA MET A 329 7.57 -14.14 23.73
C MET A 329 6.93 -12.82 23.32
N LEU A 330 5.73 -12.51 23.80
CA LEU A 330 5.01 -11.26 23.53
C LEU A 330 5.82 -10.05 23.98
N LYS A 331 6.42 -10.11 25.17
CA LYS A 331 7.31 -9.05 25.67
C LYS A 331 8.48 -8.80 24.74
N ASN A 332 9.14 -9.86 24.27
CA ASN A 332 10.26 -9.74 23.33
C ASN A 332 9.81 -9.14 22.00
N ILE A 333 8.67 -9.58 21.44
CA ILE A 333 8.11 -9.08 20.18
C ILE A 333 7.74 -7.61 20.29
N ILE A 334 7.02 -7.20 21.33
CA ILE A 334 6.63 -5.80 21.55
C ILE A 334 7.89 -4.93 21.70
N GLN A 335 8.90 -5.38 22.45
CA GLN A 335 10.18 -4.68 22.59
C GLN A 335 10.96 -4.57 21.27
N LYS A 336 10.97 -5.62 20.43
CA LYS A 336 11.57 -5.56 19.08
C LYS A 336 10.90 -4.48 18.22
N VAL A 337 9.56 -4.42 18.24
CA VAL A 337 8.77 -3.43 17.50
C VAL A 337 8.97 -2.03 18.10
N GLU A 338 8.98 -1.90 19.42
CA GLU A 338 9.23 -0.64 20.11
C GLU A 338 10.60 -0.06 19.77
N LYS A 339 11.67 -0.84 19.90
CA LYS A 339 13.04 -0.42 19.59
C LYS A 339 13.19 0.00 18.13
N LYS A 340 12.59 -0.73 17.20
CA LYS A 340 12.74 -0.48 15.77
C LYS A 340 11.91 0.70 15.28
N TYR A 341 10.73 0.92 15.87
CA TYR A 341 9.75 1.89 15.36
C TYR A 341 9.41 3.01 16.32
N ASN A 342 9.98 3.01 17.53
CA ASN A 342 9.73 3.98 18.62
C ASN A 342 8.23 4.15 18.90
N VAL A 343 7.57 3.04 19.28
CA VAL A 343 6.10 2.96 19.38
C VAL A 343 5.59 3.54 20.68
N GLY A 344 6.38 3.52 21.75
CA GLY A 344 5.95 3.87 23.10
C GLY A 344 5.02 2.83 23.70
N ARG A 345 4.00 3.25 24.47
CA ARG A 345 2.97 2.35 25.05
C ARG A 345 1.78 2.24 24.11
N PRO A 346 1.70 1.19 23.27
CA PRO A 346 0.66 1.06 22.24
C PRO A 346 -0.69 0.63 22.81
N ARG A 347 -1.78 0.96 22.10
CA ARG A 347 -3.00 0.16 22.15
C ARG A 347 -2.79 -1.05 21.24
N VAL A 348 -3.24 -2.22 21.70
CA VAL A 348 -3.00 -3.47 20.97
C VAL A 348 -4.34 -4.14 20.68
N VAL A 349 -4.57 -4.55 19.42
CA VAL A 349 -5.65 -5.47 19.03
C VAL A 349 -5.03 -6.84 18.80
N VAL A 350 -5.58 -7.86 19.45
CA VAL A 350 -5.10 -9.25 19.36
C VAL A 350 -6.18 -10.13 18.78
N GLY A 351 -5.82 -10.93 17.76
CA GLY A 351 -6.66 -12.04 17.28
C GLY A 351 -6.72 -13.15 18.33
N VAL A 352 -7.91 -13.67 18.54
CA VAL A 352 -8.16 -14.82 19.44
C VAL A 352 -9.14 -15.78 18.77
N PRO A 353 -9.01 -17.10 18.98
CA PRO A 353 -9.95 -18.08 18.43
C PRO A 353 -11.40 -17.82 18.86
N SER A 354 -12.34 -18.24 18.04
CA SER A 354 -13.76 -18.15 18.38
C SER A 354 -14.10 -19.09 19.52
N GLY A 355 -14.89 -18.58 20.47
CA GLY A 355 -15.40 -19.40 21.59
C GLY A 355 -14.37 -19.72 22.68
N ILE A 356 -13.28 -18.92 22.77
CA ILE A 356 -12.33 -19.04 23.89
C ILE A 356 -13.04 -18.75 25.23
N THR A 357 -12.54 -19.37 26.29
CA THR A 357 -13.07 -19.18 27.64
C THR A 357 -12.67 -17.81 28.21
N GLU A 358 -13.44 -17.29 29.18
CA GLU A 358 -13.10 -16.05 29.89
C GLU A 358 -11.73 -16.09 30.56
N VAL A 359 -11.27 -17.27 30.97
CA VAL A 359 -9.94 -17.44 31.56
C VAL A 359 -8.85 -17.27 30.53
N GLU A 360 -9.03 -17.84 29.33
CA GLU A 360 -8.10 -17.69 28.21
C GLU A 360 -8.08 -16.24 27.69
N GLU A 361 -9.24 -15.57 27.55
CA GLU A 361 -9.32 -14.15 27.22
C GLU A 361 -8.48 -13.30 28.18
N ARG A 362 -8.66 -13.48 29.48
CA ARG A 362 -7.90 -12.79 30.52
C ARG A 362 -6.39 -13.07 30.42
N ALA A 363 -6.03 -14.32 30.17
CA ALA A 363 -4.64 -14.73 30.03
C ALA A 363 -3.94 -14.02 28.89
N VAL A 364 -4.61 -13.88 27.72
CA VAL A 364 -4.10 -13.12 26.57
C VAL A 364 -4.00 -11.63 26.94
N GLU A 365 -5.09 -11.04 27.48
CA GLU A 365 -5.13 -9.61 27.85
C GLU A 365 -4.02 -9.26 28.86
N GLU A 366 -3.86 -10.04 29.93
CA GLU A 366 -2.83 -9.83 30.93
C GLU A 366 -1.42 -9.99 30.38
N SER A 367 -1.18 -10.99 29.51
CA SER A 367 0.13 -11.20 28.88
C SER A 367 0.55 -9.99 28.04
N VAL A 368 -0.37 -9.43 27.28
CA VAL A 368 -0.11 -8.26 26.42
C VAL A 368 0.06 -6.97 27.24
N LEU A 369 -0.75 -6.78 28.31
CA LEU A 369 -0.58 -5.65 29.23
C LEU A 369 0.78 -5.69 29.94
N GLN A 370 1.18 -6.88 30.42
CA GLN A 370 2.49 -7.05 31.08
C GLN A 370 3.67 -6.93 30.11
N ALA A 371 3.44 -7.18 28.81
CA ALA A 371 4.43 -6.93 27.77
C ALA A 371 4.63 -5.45 27.45
N GLY A 372 3.78 -4.54 27.98
CA GLY A 372 3.96 -3.07 27.89
C GLY A 372 2.84 -2.34 27.14
N ALA A 373 1.78 -3.00 26.73
CA ALA A 373 0.63 -2.33 26.11
C ALA A 373 -0.05 -1.35 27.09
N LYS A 374 -0.65 -0.29 26.55
CA LYS A 374 -1.50 0.65 27.30
C LYS A 374 -2.91 0.14 27.47
N GLU A 375 -3.46 -0.40 26.41
CA GLU A 375 -4.83 -0.93 26.31
C GLU A 375 -4.82 -2.15 25.39
N VAL A 376 -5.63 -3.15 25.67
CA VAL A 376 -5.75 -4.37 24.87
C VAL A 376 -7.19 -4.55 24.44
N TYR A 377 -7.38 -4.90 23.19
CA TYR A 377 -8.66 -5.24 22.58
C TYR A 377 -8.53 -6.63 21.95
N LEU A 378 -9.54 -7.48 22.13
CA LEU A 378 -9.58 -8.80 21.54
C LEU A 378 -10.57 -8.81 20.37
N ILE A 379 -10.20 -9.48 19.29
CA ILE A 379 -11.04 -9.71 18.12
C ILE A 379 -11.01 -11.20 17.78
N GLU A 380 -12.17 -11.80 17.49
CA GLU A 380 -12.22 -13.18 17.04
C GLU A 380 -11.50 -13.35 15.70
N GLU A 381 -10.64 -14.39 15.59
CA GLU A 381 -9.80 -14.64 14.40
C GLU A 381 -10.61 -14.69 13.10
N PRO A 382 -11.76 -15.38 13.00
CA PRO A 382 -12.52 -15.39 11.75
C PRO A 382 -13.12 -14.02 11.41
N MET A 383 -13.47 -13.19 12.40
CA MET A 383 -13.90 -11.82 12.16
C MET A 383 -12.72 -10.96 11.65
N ALA A 384 -11.55 -11.11 12.26
CA ALA A 384 -10.35 -10.45 11.79
C ALA A 384 -9.95 -10.93 10.38
N ALA A 385 -9.98 -12.25 10.12
CA ALA A 385 -9.71 -12.82 8.81
C ALA A 385 -10.65 -12.27 7.73
N ALA A 386 -11.95 -12.17 8.01
CA ALA A 386 -12.94 -11.61 7.10
C ALA A 386 -12.68 -10.12 6.79
N ILE A 387 -12.40 -9.30 7.82
CA ILE A 387 -12.01 -7.90 7.66
C ILE A 387 -10.71 -7.81 6.86
N GLY A 388 -9.75 -8.70 7.14
CA GLY A 388 -8.45 -8.78 6.44
C GLY A 388 -8.61 -9.14 4.98
N ALA A 389 -9.43 -10.14 4.66
CA ALA A 389 -9.79 -10.56 3.31
C ALA A 389 -10.68 -9.55 2.58
N SER A 390 -11.06 -8.43 3.23
CA SER A 390 -11.91 -7.37 2.67
C SER A 390 -13.34 -7.82 2.37
N LEU A 391 -13.88 -8.76 3.14
CA LEU A 391 -15.30 -9.09 3.11
C LEU A 391 -16.13 -7.95 3.72
N ASP A 392 -17.34 -7.74 3.21
CA ASP A 392 -18.27 -6.71 3.68
C ASP A 392 -19.01 -7.19 4.94
N VAL A 393 -18.28 -7.20 6.08
CA VAL A 393 -18.80 -7.71 7.36
C VAL A 393 -19.91 -6.86 7.97
N ALA A 394 -20.03 -5.59 7.59
CA ALA A 394 -21.00 -4.64 8.16
C ALA A 394 -22.36 -4.64 7.46
N GLU A 395 -22.48 -5.23 6.28
CA GLU A 395 -23.71 -5.26 5.49
C GLU A 395 -24.70 -6.31 5.99
N PRO A 396 -26.02 -6.11 5.73
CA PRO A 396 -27.05 -7.10 6.05
C PRO A 396 -27.07 -8.24 5.01
N SER A 397 -25.92 -8.84 4.76
CA SER A 397 -25.75 -9.94 3.82
C SER A 397 -24.75 -10.96 4.35
N GLY A 398 -24.99 -12.26 4.07
CA GLY A 398 -24.14 -13.34 4.53
C GLY A 398 -22.78 -13.34 3.85
N SER A 399 -21.72 -13.46 4.64
CA SER A 399 -20.36 -13.75 4.16
C SER A 399 -19.80 -14.90 4.98
N ILE A 400 -19.15 -15.87 4.35
CA ILE A 400 -18.51 -16.99 5.04
C ILE A 400 -17.00 -16.94 4.84
N ILE A 401 -16.29 -17.16 5.94
CA ILE A 401 -14.83 -17.28 5.98
C ILE A 401 -14.44 -18.62 6.58
N VAL A 402 -13.45 -19.29 6.01
CA VAL A 402 -12.81 -20.49 6.53
C VAL A 402 -11.35 -20.15 6.75
N ASP A 403 -10.94 -20.01 7.99
CA ASP A 403 -9.56 -19.72 8.37
C ASP A 403 -8.90 -21.01 8.85
N ILE A 404 -7.92 -21.51 8.09
CA ILE A 404 -7.19 -22.74 8.39
C ILE A 404 -5.78 -22.35 8.82
N GLY A 405 -5.60 -22.26 10.13
CA GLY A 405 -4.35 -21.85 10.77
C GLY A 405 -3.32 -22.97 10.90
N GLY A 406 -2.44 -22.87 11.91
CA GLY A 406 -1.52 -23.93 12.30
C GLY A 406 -2.22 -24.99 13.17
N GLY A 407 -2.92 -24.57 14.23
CA GLY A 407 -3.54 -25.46 15.22
C GLY A 407 -5.06 -25.55 15.12
N THR A 408 -5.74 -24.60 14.48
CA THR A 408 -7.20 -24.53 14.40
C THR A 408 -7.69 -24.23 12.98
N THR A 409 -8.84 -24.80 12.65
CA THR A 409 -9.67 -24.43 11.52
C THR A 409 -10.94 -23.77 12.04
N GLU A 410 -11.17 -22.53 11.65
CA GLU A 410 -12.31 -21.73 12.06
C GLU A 410 -13.21 -21.39 10.87
N VAL A 411 -14.50 -21.70 11.02
CA VAL A 411 -15.51 -21.40 10.01
C VAL A 411 -16.53 -20.46 10.62
N ALA A 412 -16.76 -19.30 10.01
CA ALA A 412 -17.74 -18.35 10.51
C ALA A 412 -18.56 -17.73 9.38
N VAL A 413 -19.86 -17.63 9.64
CA VAL A 413 -20.82 -16.84 8.85
C VAL A 413 -21.02 -15.50 9.56
N ILE A 414 -20.81 -14.42 8.84
CA ILE A 414 -20.77 -13.05 9.35
C ILE A 414 -21.82 -12.21 8.61
N SER A 415 -22.56 -11.40 9.38
CA SER A 415 -23.52 -10.41 8.86
C SER A 415 -23.70 -9.30 9.88
N LEU A 416 -23.95 -8.05 9.43
CA LEU A 416 -24.24 -6.89 10.29
C LEU A 416 -23.19 -6.64 11.40
N GLY A 417 -21.91 -6.90 11.10
CA GLY A 417 -20.82 -6.72 12.06
C GLY A 417 -20.79 -7.76 13.20
N GLY A 418 -21.51 -8.87 13.06
CA GLY A 418 -21.53 -9.96 14.03
C GLY A 418 -21.32 -11.33 13.41
N ILE A 419 -20.78 -12.24 14.19
CA ILE A 419 -20.74 -13.67 13.82
C ILE A 419 -22.12 -14.26 14.13
N VAL A 420 -22.75 -14.83 13.10
CA VAL A 420 -24.09 -15.44 13.18
C VAL A 420 -23.98 -16.92 13.54
N VAL A 421 -23.06 -17.62 12.88
CA VAL A 421 -22.73 -19.03 13.13
C VAL A 421 -21.24 -19.17 13.10
N SER A 422 -20.64 -19.87 14.05
CA SER A 422 -19.23 -20.24 14.01
C SER A 422 -18.98 -21.62 14.54
N HIS A 423 -18.00 -22.29 13.99
CA HIS A 423 -17.46 -23.54 14.47
C HIS A 423 -15.94 -23.49 14.44
N SER A 424 -15.31 -24.04 15.48
CA SER A 424 -13.86 -24.20 15.58
C SER A 424 -13.51 -25.69 15.69
N LEU A 425 -12.48 -26.11 14.98
CA LEU A 425 -11.97 -27.46 14.94
C LEU A 425 -10.47 -27.45 15.21
N ARG A 426 -9.99 -28.29 16.13
CA ARG A 426 -8.55 -28.46 16.42
C ARG A 426 -7.89 -29.45 15.45
N VAL A 427 -8.14 -29.27 14.18
CA VAL A 427 -7.50 -29.97 13.07
C VAL A 427 -7.12 -28.91 12.04
N ALA A 428 -5.83 -28.74 11.81
CA ALA A 428 -5.28 -27.72 10.91
C ALA A 428 -3.86 -28.10 10.45
N GLY A 429 -3.01 -27.10 10.17
CA GLY A 429 -1.68 -27.33 9.62
C GLY A 429 -0.78 -28.28 10.40
N ASP A 430 -0.79 -28.23 11.74
CA ASP A 430 0.06 -29.06 12.61
C ASP A 430 -0.41 -30.51 12.62
N GLU A 431 -1.73 -30.77 12.58
CA GLU A 431 -2.30 -32.13 12.48
C GLU A 431 -1.91 -32.76 11.13
N LEU A 432 -1.99 -31.99 10.04
CA LEU A 432 -1.56 -32.48 8.73
C LEU A 432 -0.05 -32.82 8.68
N ASP A 433 0.78 -32.12 9.43
CA ASP A 433 2.20 -32.44 9.59
C ASP A 433 2.36 -33.74 10.38
N GLU A 434 1.59 -33.95 11.44
CA GLU A 434 1.58 -35.18 12.24
C GLU A 434 1.10 -36.37 11.41
N ASP A 435 0.06 -36.22 10.61
CA ASP A 435 -0.43 -37.24 9.68
C ASP A 435 0.67 -37.69 8.71
N ILE A 436 1.42 -36.73 8.14
CA ILE A 436 2.55 -37.03 7.25
C ILE A 436 3.67 -37.77 8.00
N VAL A 437 4.03 -37.34 9.22
CA VAL A 437 5.02 -38.04 10.05
C VAL A 437 4.60 -39.49 10.29
N ASN A 438 3.32 -39.71 10.67
CA ASN A 438 2.78 -41.03 10.96
C ASN A 438 2.72 -41.91 9.71
N TYR A 439 2.34 -41.34 8.55
CA TYR A 439 2.32 -42.05 7.28
C TYR A 439 3.73 -42.52 6.87
N VAL A 440 4.69 -41.60 6.87
CA VAL A 440 6.09 -41.91 6.50
C VAL A 440 6.71 -42.95 7.45
N LYS A 441 6.37 -42.88 8.74
CA LYS A 441 6.78 -43.84 9.74
C LYS A 441 6.17 -45.24 9.47
N ARG A 442 4.89 -45.30 9.15
CA ARG A 442 4.16 -46.57 8.95
C ARG A 442 4.45 -47.21 7.61
N GLU A 443 4.37 -46.46 6.52
CA GLU A 443 4.44 -47.01 5.16
C GLU A 443 5.87 -47.07 4.62
N MET A 444 6.76 -46.16 5.08
CA MET A 444 8.13 -46.07 4.56
C MET A 444 9.17 -46.54 5.59
N ASN A 445 8.72 -46.90 6.81
CA ASN A 445 9.62 -47.31 7.90
C ASN A 445 10.73 -46.28 8.20
N LEU A 446 10.41 -44.98 8.03
CA LEU A 446 11.36 -43.87 8.12
C LEU A 446 10.86 -42.85 9.18
N ALA A 447 11.74 -42.53 10.15
CA ALA A 447 11.44 -41.48 11.12
C ALA A 447 11.89 -40.12 10.59
N ILE A 448 10.92 -39.19 10.43
CA ILE A 448 11.15 -37.78 10.06
C ILE A 448 10.71 -36.86 11.19
N GLY A 449 11.21 -35.63 11.21
CA GLY A 449 10.77 -34.62 12.17
C GLY A 449 9.65 -33.73 11.61
N GLU A 450 8.94 -33.03 12.50
CA GLU A 450 7.85 -32.09 12.17
C GLU A 450 8.26 -31.06 11.09
N THR A 451 9.46 -30.49 11.19
CA THR A 451 9.97 -29.53 10.19
C THR A 451 10.06 -30.12 8.78
N THR A 452 10.40 -31.42 8.67
CA THR A 452 10.47 -32.13 7.40
C THR A 452 9.04 -32.37 6.86
N ALA A 453 8.12 -32.76 7.73
CA ALA A 453 6.71 -32.93 7.36
C ALA A 453 6.06 -31.61 6.90
N GLU A 454 6.31 -30.50 7.60
CA GLU A 454 5.88 -29.16 7.18
C GLU A 454 6.40 -28.83 5.76
N GLN A 455 7.66 -29.14 5.45
CA GLN A 455 8.21 -28.93 4.11
C GLN A 455 7.53 -29.81 3.06
N ILE A 456 7.26 -31.08 3.37
CA ILE A 456 6.54 -32.01 2.48
C ILE A 456 5.14 -31.45 2.19
N LYS A 457 4.37 -31.08 3.21
CA LYS A 457 3.05 -30.47 3.10
C LYS A 457 3.07 -29.25 2.19
N MET A 458 3.99 -28.31 2.44
CA MET A 458 4.07 -27.06 1.68
C MET A 458 4.45 -27.29 0.20
N GLN A 459 5.34 -28.23 -0.10
CA GLN A 459 5.83 -28.43 -1.46
C GLN A 459 4.91 -29.29 -2.32
N ILE A 460 4.42 -30.41 -1.79
CA ILE A 460 3.70 -31.41 -2.55
C ILE A 460 2.34 -31.81 -1.97
N GLY A 461 1.92 -31.23 -0.81
CA GLY A 461 0.62 -31.49 -0.20
C GLY A 461 -0.55 -31.04 -1.07
N CYS A 462 -1.56 -31.89 -1.20
CA CYS A 462 -2.77 -31.62 -1.98
C CYS A 462 -3.98 -32.32 -1.35
N ALA A 463 -5.15 -31.70 -1.45
CA ALA A 463 -6.42 -32.22 -0.93
C ALA A 463 -7.15 -33.12 -1.95
N MET A 464 -6.73 -33.11 -3.20
CA MET A 464 -7.21 -33.95 -4.30
C MET A 464 -6.04 -34.24 -5.25
N PRO A 465 -6.12 -35.31 -6.07
CA PRO A 465 -5.10 -35.67 -7.03
C PRO A 465 -4.68 -34.49 -7.93
N LEU A 466 -3.40 -34.35 -8.15
CA LEU A 466 -2.86 -33.35 -9.05
C LEU A 466 -2.85 -33.88 -10.49
N MET A 467 -3.00 -32.99 -11.47
CA MET A 467 -2.90 -33.37 -12.89
C MET A 467 -1.56 -34.02 -13.25
N THR A 468 -0.50 -33.61 -12.55
CA THR A 468 0.86 -34.17 -12.67
C THR A 468 1.35 -34.51 -11.27
N GLU A 469 1.70 -35.76 -11.05
CA GLU A 469 2.25 -36.21 -9.77
C GLU A 469 3.56 -35.47 -9.45
N MET A 470 3.61 -34.89 -8.24
CA MET A 470 4.80 -34.25 -7.72
C MET A 470 5.52 -35.20 -6.77
N SER A 471 6.84 -35.05 -6.61
CA SER A 471 7.62 -35.83 -5.68
C SER A 471 8.79 -35.05 -5.13
N MET A 472 9.25 -35.41 -3.94
CA MET A 472 10.47 -34.85 -3.35
C MET A 472 11.27 -35.92 -2.61
N GLU A 473 12.55 -35.68 -2.43
CA GLU A 473 13.42 -36.52 -1.60
C GLU A 473 13.34 -36.06 -0.15
N VAL A 474 13.14 -37.01 0.75
CA VAL A 474 13.11 -36.78 2.20
C VAL A 474 14.20 -37.58 2.87
N ARG A 475 14.82 -36.99 3.89
CA ARG A 475 15.86 -37.60 4.68
C ARG A 475 15.34 -37.87 6.08
N GLY A 476 15.50 -39.10 6.56
CA GLY A 476 15.10 -39.53 7.88
C GLY A 476 16.02 -40.61 8.45
N ARG A 477 15.65 -41.14 9.60
CA ARG A 477 16.29 -42.26 10.24
C ARG A 477 15.49 -43.52 9.94
N ASP A 478 16.13 -44.53 9.31
CA ASP A 478 15.53 -45.86 9.14
C ASP A 478 15.22 -46.49 10.50
N LEU A 479 14.02 -47.01 10.64
CA LEU A 479 13.58 -47.61 11.90
C LEU A 479 14.07 -49.05 12.08
N THR A 480 14.61 -49.68 11.04
CA THR A 480 15.11 -51.03 11.07
C THR A 480 16.55 -51.10 11.60
N ASP A 481 17.42 -50.27 11.06
CA ASP A 481 18.86 -50.27 11.38
C ASP A 481 19.34 -49.01 12.11
N GLY A 482 18.47 -48.01 12.22
CA GLY A 482 18.76 -46.74 12.90
C GLY A 482 19.63 -45.77 12.13
N LEU A 483 20.01 -46.08 10.89
CA LEU A 483 20.89 -45.25 10.07
C LEU A 483 20.13 -44.19 9.28
N PRO A 484 20.78 -43.08 8.88
CA PRO A 484 20.21 -42.12 7.97
C PRO A 484 19.89 -42.71 6.60
N ARG A 485 18.68 -42.51 6.08
CA ARG A 485 18.22 -42.96 4.78
C ARG A 485 17.51 -41.85 4.03
N ASN A 486 17.68 -41.81 2.70
CA ASN A 486 16.91 -40.96 1.82
C ASN A 486 15.82 -41.80 1.14
N GLU A 487 14.62 -41.24 1.08
CA GLU A 487 13.47 -41.83 0.40
C GLU A 487 12.76 -40.79 -0.45
N LYS A 488 12.00 -41.26 -1.44
CA LYS A 488 11.21 -40.42 -2.32
C LYS A 488 9.73 -40.54 -1.92
N ILE A 489 9.12 -39.41 -1.57
CA ILE A 489 7.69 -39.33 -1.29
C ILE A 489 6.98 -38.60 -2.44
N THR A 490 5.74 -38.98 -2.74
CA THR A 490 4.94 -38.44 -3.83
C THR A 490 3.71 -37.68 -3.31
N SER A 491 3.13 -36.80 -4.14
CA SER A 491 1.91 -36.06 -3.79
C SER A 491 0.71 -36.96 -3.59
N VAL A 492 0.66 -38.14 -4.22
CA VAL A 492 -0.41 -39.13 -4.00
C VAL A 492 -0.32 -39.74 -2.60
N GLN A 493 0.90 -40.07 -2.15
CA GLN A 493 1.14 -40.57 -0.81
C GLN A 493 0.84 -39.51 0.27
N VAL A 494 1.12 -38.24 0.00
CA VAL A 494 0.81 -37.15 0.92
C VAL A 494 -0.70 -36.90 0.99
N GLU A 495 -1.39 -36.95 -0.17
CA GLU A 495 -2.86 -36.88 -0.20
C GLU A 495 -3.49 -37.98 0.67
N GLU A 496 -3.05 -39.23 0.47
CA GLU A 496 -3.53 -40.36 1.28
C GLU A 496 -3.27 -40.15 2.78
N ALA A 497 -2.09 -39.62 3.12
CA ALA A 497 -1.71 -39.37 4.50
C ALA A 497 -2.65 -38.39 5.21
N ILE A 498 -3.04 -37.28 4.53
CA ILE A 498 -3.80 -36.17 5.14
C ILE A 498 -5.32 -36.27 4.90
N GLN A 499 -5.79 -37.27 4.17
CA GLN A 499 -7.18 -37.38 3.74
C GLN A 499 -8.20 -37.34 4.89
N GLU A 500 -7.90 -38.01 6.01
CA GLU A 500 -8.80 -38.04 7.17
C GLU A 500 -8.97 -36.63 7.79
N SER A 501 -7.88 -35.91 7.97
CA SER A 501 -7.90 -34.56 8.52
C SER A 501 -8.54 -33.55 7.56
N ILE A 502 -8.32 -33.67 6.26
CA ILE A 502 -9.00 -32.87 5.23
C ILE A 502 -10.51 -33.14 5.24
N SER A 503 -10.95 -34.41 5.41
CA SER A 503 -12.38 -34.74 5.51
C SER A 503 -13.04 -34.06 6.70
N LYS A 504 -12.37 -34.02 7.86
CA LYS A 504 -12.86 -33.30 9.05
C LYS A 504 -13.02 -31.79 8.79
N ILE A 505 -12.11 -31.21 8.03
CA ILE A 505 -12.21 -29.79 7.63
C ILE A 505 -13.40 -29.58 6.68
N VAL A 506 -13.65 -30.45 5.73
CA VAL A 506 -14.81 -30.40 4.86
C VAL A 506 -16.12 -30.51 5.65
N ASP A 507 -16.16 -31.44 6.60
CA ASP A 507 -17.35 -31.68 7.43
C ASP A 507 -17.72 -30.47 8.30
N ILE A 508 -16.74 -29.77 8.89
CA ILE A 508 -17.03 -28.58 9.69
C ILE A 508 -17.57 -27.41 8.81
N VAL A 509 -17.10 -27.28 7.57
CA VAL A 509 -17.65 -26.30 6.63
C VAL A 509 -19.10 -26.63 6.29
N LYS A 510 -19.42 -27.89 5.96
CA LYS A 510 -20.78 -28.36 5.71
C LYS A 510 -21.70 -28.13 6.90
N ASN A 511 -21.28 -28.53 8.10
CA ASN A 511 -22.02 -28.33 9.34
C ASN A 511 -22.31 -26.86 9.65
N THR A 512 -21.40 -25.96 9.28
CA THR A 512 -21.60 -24.51 9.44
C THR A 512 -22.65 -24.00 8.46
N LEU A 513 -22.60 -24.44 7.20
CA LEU A 513 -23.58 -24.08 6.19
C LEU A 513 -24.98 -24.60 6.54
N GLU A 514 -25.10 -25.83 7.04
CA GLU A 514 -26.38 -26.41 7.47
C GLU A 514 -27.05 -25.61 8.58
N LYS A 515 -26.27 -25.02 9.50
CA LYS A 515 -26.78 -24.19 10.60
C LYS A 515 -26.97 -22.72 10.22
N THR A 516 -26.60 -22.35 9.01
CA THR A 516 -26.73 -20.97 8.52
C THR A 516 -28.18 -20.67 8.19
N PRO A 517 -28.72 -19.50 8.62
CA PRO A 517 -30.05 -19.05 8.23
C PRO A 517 -30.22 -19.02 6.69
N PRO A 518 -31.40 -19.42 6.17
CA PRO A 518 -31.63 -19.58 4.72
C PRO A 518 -31.30 -18.33 3.88
N GLU A 519 -31.60 -17.13 4.39
CA GLU A 519 -31.33 -15.88 3.69
C GLU A 519 -29.82 -15.65 3.54
N LEU A 520 -29.04 -15.91 4.59
CA LEU A 520 -27.59 -15.79 4.55
C LEU A 520 -26.94 -16.89 3.72
N ALA A 521 -27.50 -18.09 3.74
CA ALA A 521 -27.05 -19.20 2.89
C ALA A 521 -27.25 -18.87 1.40
N SER A 522 -28.35 -18.20 1.03
CA SER A 522 -28.58 -17.70 -0.33
C SER A 522 -27.51 -16.68 -0.77
N ASP A 523 -27.15 -15.73 0.11
CA ASP A 523 -26.09 -14.77 -0.16
C ASP A 523 -24.72 -15.46 -0.38
N ILE A 524 -24.44 -16.50 0.42
CA ILE A 524 -23.19 -17.28 0.33
C ILE A 524 -23.14 -18.06 -1.00
N MET A 525 -24.26 -18.57 -1.50
CA MET A 525 -24.31 -19.23 -2.81
C MET A 525 -23.86 -18.32 -3.94
N GLU A 526 -24.18 -17.02 -3.86
CA GLU A 526 -23.76 -16.03 -4.85
C GLU A 526 -22.32 -15.53 -4.65
N LYS A 527 -21.94 -15.25 -3.39
CA LYS A 527 -20.66 -14.67 -3.04
C LYS A 527 -19.52 -15.70 -2.96
N GLY A 528 -19.86 -16.94 -2.63
CA GLY A 528 -18.91 -18.02 -2.40
C GLY A 528 -18.29 -18.04 -1.01
N ILE A 529 -17.48 -19.07 -0.77
CA ILE A 529 -16.73 -19.31 0.46
C ILE A 529 -15.32 -18.74 0.29
N VAL A 530 -14.84 -18.00 1.29
CA VAL A 530 -13.48 -17.44 1.25
C VAL A 530 -12.57 -18.21 2.20
N LEU A 531 -11.43 -18.68 1.71
CA LEU A 531 -10.41 -19.39 2.47
C LEU A 531 -9.29 -18.44 2.91
N ALA A 532 -8.96 -18.47 4.19
CA ALA A 532 -7.84 -17.74 4.81
C ALA A 532 -6.93 -18.71 5.56
N GLY A 533 -5.84 -18.20 6.13
CA GLY A 533 -4.84 -18.99 6.83
C GLY A 533 -3.89 -19.75 5.93
N GLY A 534 -2.89 -20.40 6.55
CA GLY A 534 -1.84 -21.15 5.82
C GLY A 534 -2.36 -22.40 5.14
N GLY A 535 -3.36 -23.08 5.73
CA GLY A 535 -3.98 -24.28 5.18
C GLY A 535 -4.77 -24.02 3.88
N ALA A 536 -5.23 -22.79 3.65
CA ALA A 536 -5.85 -22.39 2.38
C ALA A 536 -4.93 -22.58 1.15
N LEU A 537 -3.62 -22.69 1.37
CA LEU A 537 -2.62 -22.89 0.31
C LEU A 537 -2.40 -24.36 -0.06
N ILE A 538 -3.07 -25.32 0.62
CA ILE A 538 -3.04 -26.73 0.23
C ILE A 538 -3.65 -26.87 -1.16
N LYS A 539 -2.91 -27.50 -2.06
CA LYS A 539 -3.31 -27.58 -3.48
C LYS A 539 -4.65 -28.31 -3.63
N ASN A 540 -5.52 -27.75 -4.46
CA ASN A 540 -6.87 -28.27 -4.77
C ASN A 540 -7.85 -28.32 -3.57
N LEU A 541 -7.56 -27.73 -2.41
CA LEU A 541 -8.50 -27.67 -1.28
C LEU A 541 -9.72 -26.81 -1.64
N ASP A 542 -9.50 -25.71 -2.34
CA ASP A 542 -10.56 -24.87 -2.90
C ASP A 542 -11.52 -25.64 -3.82
N LYS A 543 -10.96 -26.50 -4.68
CA LYS A 543 -11.75 -27.33 -5.59
C LYS A 543 -12.51 -28.42 -4.85
N LEU A 544 -11.86 -29.07 -3.87
CA LEU A 544 -12.51 -30.09 -3.06
C LEU A 544 -13.71 -29.50 -2.32
N LEU A 545 -13.52 -28.38 -1.63
CA LEU A 545 -14.59 -27.69 -0.93
C LEU A 545 -15.70 -27.23 -1.88
N SER A 546 -15.36 -26.76 -3.09
CA SER A 546 -16.35 -26.36 -4.08
C SER A 546 -17.18 -27.54 -4.58
N ILE A 547 -16.57 -28.71 -4.78
CA ILE A 547 -17.28 -29.94 -5.17
C ILE A 547 -18.20 -30.41 -4.03
N GLU A 548 -17.68 -30.43 -2.80
CA GLU A 548 -18.35 -30.97 -1.64
C GLU A 548 -19.51 -30.09 -1.11
N THR A 549 -19.43 -28.77 -1.31
CA THR A 549 -20.46 -27.82 -0.89
C THR A 549 -21.40 -27.38 -2.03
N GLY A 550 -20.99 -27.58 -3.29
CA GLY A 550 -21.70 -27.05 -4.46
C GLY A 550 -21.61 -25.53 -4.60
N MET A 551 -20.73 -24.87 -3.86
CA MET A 551 -20.57 -23.41 -3.84
C MET A 551 -19.22 -22.97 -4.44
N PRO A 552 -19.11 -21.76 -5.01
CA PRO A 552 -17.81 -21.20 -5.38
C PRO A 552 -16.90 -21.05 -4.16
N VAL A 553 -15.62 -21.38 -4.29
CA VAL A 553 -14.62 -21.24 -3.23
C VAL A 553 -13.43 -20.44 -3.73
N TYR A 554 -13.01 -19.46 -2.97
CA TYR A 554 -11.93 -18.54 -3.32
C TYR A 554 -10.87 -18.49 -2.23
N VAL A 555 -9.60 -18.54 -2.60
CA VAL A 555 -8.50 -18.28 -1.66
C VAL A 555 -8.30 -16.77 -1.55
N ALA A 556 -8.25 -16.24 -0.34
CA ALA A 556 -8.01 -14.82 -0.08
C ALA A 556 -6.65 -14.36 -0.64
N GLU A 557 -6.56 -13.09 -1.00
CA GLU A 557 -5.26 -12.48 -1.34
C GLU A 557 -4.36 -12.45 -0.10
N GLU A 558 -3.17 -13.09 -0.17
CA GLU A 558 -2.25 -13.28 0.97
C GLU A 558 -2.96 -13.91 2.20
N PRO A 559 -3.43 -15.17 2.09
CA PRO A 559 -4.30 -15.77 3.09
C PRO A 559 -3.63 -15.90 4.47
N LEU A 560 -2.30 -16.07 4.54
CA LEU A 560 -1.51 -16.07 5.77
C LEU A 560 -1.57 -14.77 6.57
N ASP A 561 -1.93 -13.66 5.92
CA ASP A 561 -1.85 -12.32 6.50
C ASP A 561 -3.24 -11.75 6.83
N CYS A 562 -4.32 -12.49 6.56
CA CYS A 562 -5.70 -12.01 6.72
C CYS A 562 -5.99 -11.56 8.16
N VAL A 563 -5.70 -12.38 9.16
CA VAL A 563 -5.98 -12.08 10.59
C VAL A 563 -5.25 -10.81 11.03
N VAL A 564 -3.93 -10.73 10.80
CA VAL A 564 -3.14 -9.55 11.21
C VAL A 564 -3.54 -8.29 10.45
N ARG A 565 -3.96 -8.41 9.18
CA ARG A 565 -4.49 -7.28 8.41
C ARG A 565 -5.82 -6.79 8.95
N GLY A 566 -6.69 -7.72 9.35
CA GLY A 566 -7.95 -7.40 9.99
C GLY A 566 -7.77 -6.69 11.32
N ALA A 567 -6.87 -7.20 12.18
CA ALA A 567 -6.49 -6.53 13.41
C ALA A 567 -5.95 -5.11 13.15
N GLY A 568 -5.14 -4.95 12.10
CA GLY A 568 -4.65 -3.63 11.67
C GLY A 568 -5.74 -2.69 11.19
N LYS A 569 -6.69 -3.17 10.37
CA LYS A 569 -7.83 -2.38 9.89
C LYS A 569 -8.76 -1.98 11.05
N THR A 570 -8.93 -2.86 12.03
CA THR A 570 -9.70 -2.56 13.25
C THR A 570 -9.08 -1.43 14.06
N LEU A 571 -7.75 -1.34 14.12
CA LEU A 571 -7.03 -0.21 14.74
C LEU A 571 -7.21 1.11 13.98
N ASP A 572 -7.36 1.06 12.67
CA ASP A 572 -7.55 2.26 11.86
C ASP A 572 -8.92 2.90 12.11
N ASP A 573 -9.95 2.10 12.42
CA ASP A 573 -11.34 2.54 12.65
C ASP A 573 -11.95 1.93 13.93
N LEU A 574 -11.24 2.05 15.07
CA LEU A 574 -11.63 1.48 16.35
C LEU A 574 -13.03 1.91 16.81
N GLU A 575 -13.42 3.17 16.59
CA GLU A 575 -14.74 3.67 17.03
C GLU A 575 -15.88 3.01 16.25
N ARG A 576 -15.71 2.76 14.96
CA ARG A 576 -16.72 2.14 14.12
C ARG A 576 -16.79 0.62 14.32
N LEU A 577 -15.65 -0.01 14.57
CA LEU A 577 -15.50 -1.45 14.70
C LEU A 577 -15.52 -1.92 16.17
N LYS A 578 -15.86 -1.06 17.14
CA LYS A 578 -16.04 -1.46 18.54
C LYS A 578 -17.00 -2.62 18.73
N THR A 579 -18.02 -2.74 17.90
CA THR A 579 -19.04 -3.79 17.96
C THR A 579 -18.49 -5.18 17.63
N VAL A 580 -17.40 -5.27 16.88
CA VAL A 580 -16.76 -6.54 16.50
C VAL A 580 -15.75 -7.03 17.55
N LEU A 581 -15.44 -6.20 18.56
CA LEU A 581 -14.49 -6.53 19.61
C LEU A 581 -15.15 -7.34 20.73
N VAL A 582 -14.49 -8.39 21.18
CA VAL A 582 -15.00 -9.31 22.22
C VAL A 582 -15.25 -8.57 23.53
N ASN A 583 -14.32 -7.72 23.96
CA ASN A 583 -14.41 -7.00 25.24
C ASN A 583 -15.51 -5.91 25.28
N SER A 584 -15.98 -5.40 24.13
CA SER A 584 -17.03 -4.38 24.09
C SER A 584 -18.42 -4.95 24.35
N ARG A 585 -18.64 -6.24 24.09
CA ARG A 585 -19.91 -6.93 24.31
C ARG A 585 -20.22 -7.18 25.81
N LYS A 586 -19.18 -7.27 26.66
CA LYS A 586 -19.31 -7.54 28.10
C LYS A 586 -19.42 -6.28 28.98
N ARG A 587 -19.13 -5.09 28.44
CA ARG A 587 -19.21 -3.80 29.17
C ARG A 587 -20.56 -3.09 29.00
N ARG A 588 -21.54 -3.71 28.38
CA ARG A 588 -22.94 -3.31 28.33
C ARG A 588 -23.76 -4.25 29.22
#